data_882eaa2797965508691d24494ba0f0eb
#
_entry.id   882eaa2797965508691d24494ba0f0eb
#
_cell.length_a   1.000
_cell.length_b   1.000
_cell.length_c   1.000
_cell.angle_alpha   90.00
_cell.angle_beta   90.00
_cell.angle_gamma   90.00
#
_symmetry.space_group_name_H-M   'P 1'
#
loop_
_entity.id
_entity.type
_entity.pdbx_description
1 polymer ?
#
loop_
_entity_poly.entity_id
_entity_poly.type
_entity_poly.pdbx_seq_one_letter_code
_entity_poly.pdbx_strand_id
1 'polypeptide(L)'
;MPVTVPPSGIPEKIITGIFWIFLALAVCLVPALLILNQDVFLAASNYLQLAAAAIGAVAFCVAYFRSGRKKHFAWAAGAFGIWAAANAAWYVNVFLGLRAIVFPSLIDMGFLAFMFLLASAFQVALPRTRVNPKISLGILVLLLITPIAIFLAMGITASTLMTFLYFFFAAALIIIGLSHSLREHPFLFSGTLLYCIAFMVYPLREVLFPGIAWLNIIGPVVIASFSLTVIGFFREPAEKASG
;
A
#
# COMPACT_ATOMS: atom_id res chain seq x y z
N MET A 1 -31.97 2.16 24.61
CA MET A 1 -30.87 2.27 25.56
C MET A 1 -29.64 2.65 24.75
N PRO A 2 -28.95 3.76 25.06
CA PRO A 2 -27.73 4.10 24.34
C PRO A 2 -26.65 3.05 24.68
N VAL A 3 -26.15 2.36 23.69
CA VAL A 3 -24.99 1.46 23.85
C VAL A 3 -23.80 2.37 24.11
N THR A 4 -23.41 2.48 25.36
CA THR A 4 -22.15 3.12 25.73
C THR A 4 -21.03 2.27 25.17
N VAL A 5 -20.35 2.76 24.12
CA VAL A 5 -19.14 2.15 23.58
C VAL A 5 -18.09 2.22 24.69
N PRO A 6 -17.55 1.09 25.18
CA PRO A 6 -16.51 1.14 26.20
C PRO A 6 -15.29 1.88 25.69
N PRO A 7 -14.57 2.63 26.53
CA PRO A 7 -13.41 3.40 26.13
C PRO A 7 -12.36 2.48 25.50
N SER A 8 -11.95 2.79 24.31
CA SER A 8 -10.98 2.06 23.48
C SER A 8 -9.63 1.95 24.20
N GLY A 9 -9.19 0.79 24.51
CA GLY A 9 -8.05 0.54 25.39
C GLY A 9 -6.65 0.46 24.77
N ILE A 10 -6.39 0.70 23.50
CA ILE A 10 -5.13 1.29 23.03
C ILE A 10 -5.52 2.65 22.49
N PRO A 11 -5.01 3.75 23.08
CA PRO A 11 -5.43 5.04 22.61
C PRO A 11 -5.07 5.13 21.12
N GLU A 12 -6.04 5.46 20.30
CA GLU A 12 -5.89 5.84 18.88
C GLU A 12 -4.65 6.73 18.68
N LYS A 13 -4.37 7.59 19.65
CA LYS A 13 -3.20 8.44 19.77
C LYS A 13 -1.87 7.67 19.74
N ILE A 14 -1.79 6.48 20.36
CA ILE A 14 -0.55 5.69 20.36
C ILE A 14 -0.31 5.10 18.98
N ILE A 15 -1.33 4.49 18.35
CA ILE A 15 -1.21 3.92 17.01
C ILE A 15 -0.82 5.01 16.02
N THR A 16 -1.54 6.11 16.00
CA THR A 16 -1.21 7.23 15.10
C THR A 16 0.15 7.84 15.40
N GLY A 17 0.55 7.94 16.67
CA GLY A 17 1.89 8.38 17.08
C GLY A 17 3.01 7.50 16.52
N ILE A 18 2.86 6.17 16.59
CA ILE A 18 3.81 5.22 16.00
C ILE A 18 3.93 5.44 14.49
N PHE A 19 2.81 5.62 13.79
CA PHE A 19 2.84 5.82 12.34
C PHE A 19 3.34 7.22 11.92
N TRP A 20 3.23 8.24 12.77
CA TRP A 20 3.95 9.50 12.56
C TRP A 20 5.47 9.33 12.66
N ILE A 21 5.96 8.44 13.55
CA ILE A 21 7.38 8.10 13.62
C ILE A 21 7.83 7.39 12.34
N PHE A 22 7.07 6.40 11.85
CA PHE A 22 7.39 5.74 10.58
C PHE A 22 7.39 6.72 9.41
N LEU A 23 6.47 7.67 9.36
CA LEU A 23 6.44 8.71 8.34
C LEU A 23 7.70 9.60 8.41
N ALA A 24 8.09 10.01 9.61
CA ALA A 24 9.34 10.78 9.81
C ALA A 24 10.57 9.97 9.36
N LEU A 25 10.66 8.70 9.73
CA LEU A 25 11.74 7.81 9.29
C LEU A 25 11.76 7.66 7.76
N ALA A 26 10.60 7.52 7.11
CA ALA A 26 10.51 7.48 5.66
C ALA A 26 11.07 8.75 5.01
N VAL A 27 10.73 9.92 5.55
CA VAL A 27 11.27 11.21 5.07
C VAL A 27 12.77 11.28 5.27
N CYS A 28 13.30 10.82 6.43
CA CYS A 28 14.74 10.78 6.70
C CYS A 28 15.51 9.81 5.79
N LEU A 29 14.86 8.72 5.31
CA LEU A 29 15.50 7.80 4.38
C LEU A 29 15.72 8.41 2.99
N VAL A 30 14.96 9.43 2.59
CA VAL A 30 15.15 10.07 1.27
C VAL A 30 16.54 10.66 1.10
N PRO A 31 17.03 11.56 1.99
CA PRO A 31 18.41 12.03 1.90
C PRO A 31 19.43 10.93 2.22
N ALA A 32 19.09 9.94 3.04
CA ALA A 32 19.96 8.80 3.33
C ALA A 32 20.31 7.97 2.08
N LEU A 33 19.43 7.94 1.07
CA LEU A 33 19.70 7.31 -0.23
C LEU A 33 20.96 7.85 -0.92
N LEU A 34 21.31 9.13 -0.67
CA LEU A 34 22.48 9.79 -1.26
C LEU A 34 23.77 9.57 -0.45
N ILE A 35 23.66 9.15 0.81
CA ILE A 35 24.76 9.11 1.77
C ILE A 35 25.15 7.68 2.14
N LEU A 36 24.14 6.80 2.28
CA LEU A 36 24.38 5.43 2.72
C LEU A 36 24.82 4.53 1.55
N ASN A 37 25.58 3.49 1.91
CA ASN A 37 25.79 2.37 1.00
C ASN A 37 24.44 1.79 0.59
N GLN A 38 24.32 1.40 -0.67
CA GLN A 38 23.07 0.91 -1.27
C GLN A 38 22.50 -0.31 -0.51
N ASP A 39 23.35 -1.25 -0.10
CA ASP A 39 22.89 -2.46 0.61
C ASP A 39 22.35 -2.12 2.00
N VAL A 40 23.02 -1.21 2.71
CA VAL A 40 22.56 -0.70 4.01
C VAL A 40 21.23 0.04 3.88
N PHE A 41 21.12 0.88 2.87
CA PHE A 41 19.88 1.60 2.60
C PHE A 41 18.72 0.65 2.29
N LEU A 42 18.93 -0.33 1.40
CA LEU A 42 17.91 -1.31 1.03
C LEU A 42 17.50 -2.16 2.25
N ALA A 43 18.46 -2.62 3.04
CA ALA A 43 18.17 -3.37 4.25
C ALA A 43 17.32 -2.55 5.23
N ALA A 44 17.73 -1.32 5.54
CA ALA A 44 17.01 -0.42 6.46
C ALA A 44 15.59 -0.13 5.96
N SER A 45 15.44 0.23 4.67
CA SER A 45 14.16 0.52 4.04
C SER A 45 13.21 -0.68 4.09
N ASN A 46 13.69 -1.87 3.74
CA ASN A 46 12.89 -3.07 3.74
C ASN A 46 12.48 -3.51 5.16
N TYR A 47 13.39 -3.43 6.15
CA TYR A 47 13.04 -3.71 7.56
C TYR A 47 11.97 -2.77 8.08
N LEU A 48 12.05 -1.48 7.75
CA LEU A 48 11.03 -0.51 8.13
C LEU A 48 9.68 -0.77 7.44
N GLN A 49 9.69 -1.19 6.18
CA GLN A 49 8.46 -1.61 5.48
C GLN A 49 7.81 -2.81 6.16
N LEU A 50 8.60 -3.85 6.48
CA LEU A 50 8.12 -5.03 7.17
C LEU A 50 7.55 -4.67 8.55
N ALA A 51 8.26 -3.86 9.33
CA ALA A 51 7.81 -3.42 10.65
C ALA A 51 6.53 -2.59 10.56
N ALA A 52 6.45 -1.63 9.64
CA ALA A 52 5.25 -0.81 9.45
C ALA A 52 4.04 -1.66 9.04
N ALA A 53 4.24 -2.63 8.14
CA ALA A 53 3.17 -3.54 7.72
C ALA A 53 2.72 -4.46 8.86
N ALA A 54 3.65 -5.07 9.59
CA ALA A 54 3.32 -5.97 10.70
C ALA A 54 2.59 -5.23 11.84
N ILE A 55 3.08 -4.06 12.24
CA ILE A 55 2.44 -3.22 13.27
C ILE A 55 1.07 -2.74 12.78
N GLY A 56 0.94 -2.37 11.50
CA GLY A 56 -0.33 -2.00 10.88
C GLY A 56 -1.35 -3.14 10.93
N ALA A 57 -0.94 -4.36 10.58
CA ALA A 57 -1.78 -5.54 10.66
C ALA A 57 -2.29 -5.77 12.08
N VAL A 58 -1.41 -5.72 13.07
CA VAL A 58 -1.77 -5.87 14.49
C VAL A 58 -2.72 -4.76 14.94
N ALA A 59 -2.44 -3.50 14.58
CA ALA A 59 -3.28 -2.36 14.92
C ALA A 59 -4.71 -2.53 14.36
N PHE A 60 -4.85 -2.93 13.10
CA PHE A 60 -6.15 -3.19 12.49
C PHE A 60 -6.85 -4.42 13.07
N CYS A 61 -6.13 -5.50 13.41
CA CYS A 61 -6.70 -6.64 14.13
C CYS A 61 -7.29 -6.20 15.49
N VAL A 62 -6.53 -5.43 16.26
CA VAL A 62 -7.00 -4.90 17.55
C VAL A 62 -8.22 -3.99 17.36
N ALA A 63 -8.18 -3.10 16.35
CA ALA A 63 -9.32 -2.24 16.03
C ALA A 63 -10.55 -3.05 15.62
N TYR A 64 -10.39 -4.11 14.84
CA TYR A 64 -11.48 -5.00 14.46
C TYR A 64 -12.20 -5.59 15.67
N PHE A 65 -11.47 -6.20 16.60
CA PHE A 65 -12.07 -6.81 17.80
C PHE A 65 -12.73 -5.79 18.73
N ARG A 66 -12.19 -4.57 18.80
CA ARG A 66 -12.69 -3.52 19.70
C ARG A 66 -13.84 -2.70 19.13
N SER A 67 -13.92 -2.56 17.82
CA SER A 67 -14.96 -1.77 17.15
C SER A 67 -16.28 -2.52 16.94
N GLY A 68 -16.49 -3.66 17.58
CA GLY A 68 -17.65 -4.51 17.34
C GLY A 68 -17.55 -5.24 15.99
N ARG A 69 -16.35 -5.61 15.60
CA ARG A 69 -16.05 -6.40 14.38
C ARG A 69 -16.38 -5.68 13.08
N LYS A 70 -16.07 -4.39 12.98
CA LYS A 70 -16.25 -3.61 11.76
C LYS A 70 -15.39 -4.19 10.63
N LYS A 71 -16.02 -4.65 9.56
CA LYS A 71 -15.41 -5.43 8.46
C LYS A 71 -14.24 -4.72 7.77
N HIS A 72 -14.28 -3.39 7.64
CA HIS A 72 -13.18 -2.65 7.01
C HIS A 72 -11.83 -2.82 7.74
N PHE A 73 -11.85 -2.93 9.08
CA PHE A 73 -10.63 -3.22 9.82
C PHE A 73 -10.12 -4.64 9.56
N ALA A 74 -11.01 -5.62 9.34
CA ALA A 74 -10.59 -6.97 8.95
C ALA A 74 -9.92 -6.99 7.58
N TRP A 75 -10.49 -6.28 6.60
CA TRP A 75 -9.89 -6.15 5.27
C TRP A 75 -8.55 -5.43 5.32
N ALA A 76 -8.45 -4.33 6.07
CA ALA A 76 -7.18 -3.61 6.26
C ALA A 76 -6.13 -4.48 6.99
N ALA A 77 -6.52 -5.22 8.03
CA ALA A 77 -5.63 -6.16 8.72
C ALA A 77 -5.11 -7.24 7.76
N GLY A 78 -5.99 -7.81 6.93
CA GLY A 78 -5.62 -8.76 5.89
C GLY A 78 -4.65 -8.17 4.86
N ALA A 79 -4.89 -6.95 4.41
CA ALA A 79 -4.00 -6.25 3.49
C ALA A 79 -2.59 -6.11 4.08
N PHE A 80 -2.46 -5.50 5.23
CA PHE A 80 -1.18 -5.29 5.88
C PHE A 80 -0.50 -6.61 6.30
N GLY A 81 -1.29 -7.62 6.69
CA GLY A 81 -0.80 -8.96 7.04
C GLY A 81 -0.19 -9.69 5.84
N ILE A 82 -0.86 -9.67 4.67
CA ILE A 82 -0.32 -10.32 3.47
C ILE A 82 0.93 -9.60 2.95
N TRP A 83 0.98 -8.27 3.07
CA TRP A 83 2.19 -7.53 2.77
C TRP A 83 3.35 -7.93 3.68
N ALA A 84 3.13 -7.96 4.99
CA ALA A 84 4.15 -8.36 5.96
C ALA A 84 4.63 -9.80 5.69
N ALA A 85 3.72 -10.72 5.39
CA ALA A 85 4.06 -12.10 5.04
C ALA A 85 4.88 -12.19 3.75
N ALA A 86 4.53 -11.45 2.71
CA ALA A 86 5.27 -11.40 1.45
C ALA A 86 6.70 -10.87 1.64
N ASN A 87 6.85 -9.77 2.41
CA ASN A 87 8.18 -9.25 2.76
C ASN A 87 8.98 -10.21 3.63
N ALA A 88 8.36 -10.85 4.63
CA ALA A 88 9.03 -11.84 5.46
C ALA A 88 9.51 -13.02 4.62
N ALA A 89 8.69 -13.52 3.70
CA ALA A 89 9.08 -14.58 2.77
C ALA A 89 10.26 -14.17 1.89
N TRP A 90 10.28 -12.91 1.42
CA TRP A 90 11.41 -12.36 0.68
C TRP A 90 12.70 -12.38 1.51
N TYR A 91 12.65 -11.94 2.78
CA TYR A 91 13.79 -11.97 3.68
C TYR A 91 14.31 -13.37 3.96
N VAL A 92 13.38 -14.30 4.27
CA VAL A 92 13.75 -15.70 4.52
C VAL A 92 14.48 -16.27 3.31
N ASN A 93 13.99 -16.00 2.10
CA ASN A 93 14.60 -16.49 0.87
C ASN A 93 16.00 -15.89 0.64
N VAL A 94 16.17 -14.59 0.87
CA VAL A 94 17.47 -13.89 0.75
C VAL A 94 18.43 -14.37 1.84
N PHE A 95 17.97 -14.49 3.09
CA PHE A 95 18.80 -14.91 4.22
C PHE A 95 19.30 -16.36 4.09
N LEU A 96 18.45 -17.24 3.57
CA LEU A 96 18.81 -18.64 3.34
C LEU A 96 19.63 -18.85 2.04
N GLY A 97 19.87 -17.80 1.27
CA GLY A 97 20.59 -17.89 0.00
C GLY A 97 19.93 -18.78 -1.04
N LEU A 98 18.60 -18.94 -0.96
CA LEU A 98 17.86 -19.96 -1.70
C LEU A 98 17.74 -19.68 -3.20
N ARG A 99 17.90 -18.55 -3.69
CA ARG A 99 17.99 -18.10 -5.11
C ARG A 99 17.72 -16.59 -5.18
N ALA A 100 18.30 -15.92 -6.16
CA ALA A 100 17.85 -14.57 -6.51
C ALA A 100 16.36 -14.61 -6.83
N ILE A 101 15.56 -13.82 -6.09
CA ILE A 101 14.15 -13.66 -6.41
C ILE A 101 14.07 -12.82 -7.68
N VAL A 102 13.72 -13.47 -8.77
CA VAL A 102 13.59 -12.84 -10.08
C VAL A 102 12.16 -12.35 -10.23
N PHE A 103 11.99 -11.09 -10.64
CA PHE A 103 10.68 -10.56 -11.01
C PHE A 103 10.18 -11.20 -12.33
N PRO A 104 8.93 -11.64 -12.40
CA PRO A 104 7.93 -11.72 -11.33
C PRO A 104 8.10 -12.97 -10.44
N SER A 105 7.70 -12.84 -9.20
CA SER A 105 7.74 -13.91 -8.20
C SER A 105 6.37 -14.15 -7.55
N LEU A 106 6.22 -15.24 -6.79
CA LEU A 106 5.01 -15.46 -5.98
C LEU A 106 4.80 -14.37 -4.92
N ILE A 107 5.87 -13.67 -4.51
CA ILE A 107 5.80 -12.56 -3.55
C ILE A 107 5.06 -11.38 -4.16
N ASP A 108 5.21 -11.15 -5.47
CA ASP A 108 4.49 -10.11 -6.19
C ASP A 108 2.97 -10.32 -6.14
N MET A 109 2.51 -11.56 -6.09
CA MET A 109 1.09 -11.88 -5.88
C MET A 109 0.59 -11.41 -4.51
N GLY A 110 1.43 -11.48 -3.47
CA GLY A 110 1.13 -10.92 -2.15
C GLY A 110 0.94 -9.40 -2.20
N PHE A 111 1.75 -8.71 -2.98
CA PHE A 111 1.63 -7.28 -3.17
C PHE A 111 0.37 -6.89 -3.96
N LEU A 112 0.00 -7.62 -4.99
CA LEU A 112 -1.26 -7.42 -5.70
C LEU A 112 -2.48 -7.71 -4.79
N ALA A 113 -2.41 -8.76 -3.97
CA ALA A 113 -3.45 -9.07 -3.01
C ALA A 113 -3.63 -7.97 -1.95
N PHE A 114 -2.56 -7.29 -1.54
CA PHE A 114 -2.65 -6.10 -0.69
C PHE A 114 -3.55 -5.03 -1.31
N MET A 115 -3.35 -4.70 -2.59
CA MET A 115 -4.17 -3.71 -3.29
C MET A 115 -5.65 -4.09 -3.31
N PHE A 116 -5.94 -5.35 -3.61
CA PHE A 116 -7.30 -5.86 -3.63
C PHE A 116 -7.98 -5.77 -2.25
N LEU A 117 -7.28 -6.18 -1.18
CA LEU A 117 -7.80 -6.14 0.18
C LEU A 117 -7.97 -4.71 0.68
N LEU A 118 -7.05 -3.80 0.32
CA LEU A 118 -7.17 -2.38 0.66
C LEU A 118 -8.36 -1.73 -0.07
N ALA A 119 -8.56 -2.05 -1.35
CA ALA A 119 -9.73 -1.60 -2.08
C ALA A 119 -11.04 -2.10 -1.44
N SER A 120 -11.06 -3.36 -0.96
CA SER A 120 -12.19 -3.92 -0.22
C SER A 120 -12.43 -3.20 1.11
N ALA A 121 -11.35 -2.80 1.81
CA ALA A 121 -11.46 -1.99 3.01
C ALA A 121 -12.14 -0.63 2.72
N PHE A 122 -11.75 0.05 1.65
CA PHE A 122 -12.36 1.32 1.24
C PHE A 122 -13.84 1.16 0.87
N GLN A 123 -14.20 0.12 0.12
CA GLN A 123 -15.60 -0.15 -0.24
C GLN A 123 -16.52 -0.33 0.97
N VAL A 124 -15.98 -0.83 2.07
CA VAL A 124 -16.74 -1.07 3.31
C VAL A 124 -16.67 0.13 4.26
N ALA A 125 -15.56 0.88 4.26
CA ALA A 125 -15.34 1.98 5.20
C ALA A 125 -15.98 3.29 4.74
N LEU A 126 -15.93 3.56 3.43
CA LEU A 126 -16.23 4.88 2.89
C LEU A 126 -17.59 4.90 2.18
N PRO A 127 -18.35 6.00 2.29
CA PRO A 127 -19.61 6.14 1.58
C PRO A 127 -19.38 6.18 0.06
N ARG A 128 -20.36 5.68 -0.69
CA ARG A 128 -20.33 5.73 -2.14
C ARG A 128 -20.53 7.17 -2.64
N THR A 129 -19.68 7.57 -3.58
CA THR A 129 -19.82 8.81 -4.33
C THR A 129 -20.06 8.53 -5.81
N ARG A 130 -20.77 9.44 -6.49
CA ARG A 130 -20.93 9.33 -7.94
C ARG A 130 -19.67 9.84 -8.62
N VAL A 131 -18.93 8.95 -9.26
CA VAL A 131 -17.81 9.33 -10.14
C VAL A 131 -18.29 9.37 -11.57
N ASN A 132 -17.89 10.41 -12.29
CA ASN A 132 -18.16 10.50 -13.71
C ASN A 132 -17.44 9.34 -14.43
N PRO A 133 -18.16 8.48 -15.18
CA PRO A 133 -17.55 7.33 -15.86
C PRO A 133 -16.46 7.74 -16.86
N LYS A 134 -16.51 8.95 -17.41
CA LYS A 134 -15.46 9.49 -18.28
C LYS A 134 -14.14 9.70 -17.53
N ILE A 135 -14.20 10.11 -16.25
CA ILE A 135 -13.02 10.27 -15.41
C ILE A 135 -12.41 8.89 -15.11
N SER A 136 -13.23 7.92 -14.73
CA SER A 136 -12.76 6.54 -14.50
C SER A 136 -12.12 5.93 -15.74
N LEU A 137 -12.75 6.11 -16.90
CA LEU A 137 -12.19 5.66 -18.18
C LEU A 137 -10.88 6.39 -18.51
N GLY A 138 -10.83 7.72 -18.30
CA GLY A 138 -9.61 8.51 -18.48
C GLY A 138 -8.44 8.02 -17.62
N ILE A 139 -8.68 7.74 -16.33
CA ILE A 139 -7.68 7.19 -15.43
C ILE A 139 -7.20 5.82 -15.92
N LEU A 140 -8.12 4.94 -16.29
CA LEU A 140 -7.80 3.61 -16.78
C LEU A 140 -6.93 3.68 -18.04
N VAL A 141 -7.34 4.46 -19.02
CA VAL A 141 -6.60 4.65 -20.28
C VAL A 141 -5.23 5.24 -20.01
N LEU A 142 -5.14 6.31 -19.20
CA LEU A 142 -3.88 6.99 -18.88
C LEU A 142 -2.89 6.03 -18.22
N LEU A 143 -3.34 5.23 -17.26
CA LEU A 143 -2.46 4.32 -16.54
C LEU A 143 -2.11 3.06 -17.33
N LEU A 144 -2.98 2.58 -18.22
CA LEU A 144 -2.71 1.39 -19.02
C LEU A 144 -1.90 1.66 -20.29
N ILE A 145 -1.76 2.92 -20.72
CA ILE A 145 -0.97 3.23 -21.93
C ILE A 145 0.50 2.79 -21.80
N THR A 146 1.08 2.97 -20.61
CA THR A 146 2.48 2.59 -20.35
C THR A 146 2.71 1.08 -20.44
N PRO A 147 1.99 0.20 -19.72
CA PRO A 147 2.21 -1.23 -19.82
C PRO A 147 1.81 -1.80 -21.21
N ILE A 148 0.86 -1.19 -21.90
CA ILE A 148 0.54 -1.55 -23.29
C ILE A 148 1.72 -1.21 -24.22
N ALA A 149 2.33 -0.04 -24.08
CA ALA A 149 3.51 0.32 -24.84
C ALA A 149 4.68 -0.65 -24.57
N ILE A 150 4.85 -1.09 -23.33
CA ILE A 150 5.86 -2.10 -22.97
C ILE A 150 5.55 -3.44 -23.64
N PHE A 151 4.29 -3.90 -23.66
CA PHE A 151 3.90 -5.11 -24.40
C PHE A 151 4.22 -5.03 -25.88
N LEU A 152 3.94 -3.89 -26.49
CA LEU A 152 4.21 -3.68 -27.93
C LEU A 152 5.71 -3.66 -28.23
N ALA A 153 6.53 -3.12 -27.32
CA ALA A 153 7.98 -3.00 -27.50
C ALA A 153 8.74 -4.29 -27.16
N MET A 154 8.36 -5.00 -26.10
CA MET A 154 9.11 -6.12 -25.52
C MET A 154 8.41 -7.48 -25.70
N GLY A 155 7.21 -7.50 -26.24
CA GLY A 155 6.38 -8.70 -26.33
C GLY A 155 5.73 -9.10 -25.00
N ILE A 156 4.94 -10.18 -25.04
CA ILE A 156 4.22 -10.71 -23.88
C ILE A 156 5.13 -11.72 -23.17
N THR A 157 5.68 -11.31 -22.04
CA THR A 157 6.46 -12.13 -21.13
C THR A 157 5.80 -12.14 -19.74
N ALA A 158 6.27 -13.00 -18.83
CA ALA A 158 5.78 -13.00 -17.46
C ALA A 158 6.00 -11.64 -16.77
N SER A 159 7.15 -10.99 -17.02
CA SER A 159 7.48 -9.67 -16.44
C SER A 159 6.60 -8.56 -17.01
N THR A 160 6.34 -8.53 -18.32
CA THR A 160 5.48 -7.52 -18.92
C THR A 160 4.02 -7.71 -18.53
N LEU A 161 3.56 -8.97 -18.39
CA LEU A 161 2.23 -9.28 -17.88
C LEU A 161 2.07 -8.84 -16.42
N MET A 162 3.06 -9.10 -15.57
CA MET A 162 3.03 -8.65 -14.18
C MET A 162 3.03 -7.12 -14.09
N THR A 163 3.80 -6.44 -14.91
CA THR A 163 3.79 -4.97 -15.03
C THR A 163 2.38 -4.46 -15.36
N PHE A 164 1.70 -5.09 -16.33
CA PHE A 164 0.32 -4.76 -16.66
C PHE A 164 -0.61 -4.92 -15.47
N LEU A 165 -0.50 -6.02 -14.71
CA LEU A 165 -1.31 -6.26 -13.53
C LEU A 165 -1.09 -5.19 -12.45
N TYR A 166 0.14 -4.77 -12.19
CA TYR A 166 0.42 -3.70 -11.24
C TYR A 166 -0.27 -2.38 -11.63
N PHE A 167 -0.17 -1.98 -12.89
CA PHE A 167 -0.85 -0.77 -13.39
C PHE A 167 -2.37 -0.90 -13.34
N PHE A 168 -2.90 -2.06 -13.72
CA PHE A 168 -4.34 -2.34 -13.68
C PHE A 168 -4.89 -2.26 -12.24
N PHE A 169 -4.24 -2.91 -11.30
CA PHE A 169 -4.67 -2.88 -9.89
C PHE A 169 -4.50 -1.49 -9.27
N ALA A 170 -3.45 -0.74 -9.62
CA ALA A 170 -3.31 0.66 -9.20
C ALA A 170 -4.46 1.53 -9.74
N ALA A 171 -4.80 1.40 -11.01
CA ALA A 171 -5.94 2.10 -11.60
C ALA A 171 -7.26 1.72 -10.91
N ALA A 172 -7.49 0.42 -10.67
CA ALA A 172 -8.67 -0.08 -9.99
C ALA A 172 -8.77 0.48 -8.56
N LEU A 173 -7.68 0.49 -7.80
CA LEU A 173 -7.63 1.04 -6.44
C LEU A 173 -7.97 2.54 -6.42
N ILE A 174 -7.42 3.32 -7.34
CA ILE A 174 -7.73 4.75 -7.48
C ILE A 174 -9.22 4.95 -7.84
N ILE A 175 -9.74 4.21 -8.82
CA ILE A 175 -11.14 4.34 -9.27
C ILE A 175 -12.09 3.94 -8.13
N ILE A 176 -11.82 2.84 -7.43
CA ILE A 176 -12.61 2.40 -6.27
C ILE A 176 -12.55 3.48 -5.17
N GLY A 177 -11.36 3.98 -4.85
CA GLY A 177 -11.21 5.03 -3.86
C GLY A 177 -12.02 6.28 -4.20
N LEU A 178 -11.93 6.75 -5.44
CA LEU A 178 -12.71 7.90 -5.90
C LEU A 178 -14.22 7.64 -5.89
N SER A 179 -14.65 6.40 -6.12
CA SER A 179 -16.05 5.99 -6.05
C SER A 179 -16.58 5.85 -4.60
N HIS A 180 -15.72 6.03 -3.60
CA HIS A 180 -16.04 5.89 -2.19
C HIS A 180 -15.52 7.07 -1.35
N SER A 181 -15.65 8.29 -1.84
CA SER A 181 -15.28 9.55 -1.16
C SER A 181 -13.83 9.63 -0.63
N LEU A 182 -12.93 8.79 -1.11
CA LEU A 182 -11.53 8.77 -0.66
C LEU A 182 -10.86 10.15 -0.69
N ARG A 183 -11.22 10.99 -1.69
CA ARG A 183 -10.69 12.37 -1.83
C ARG A 183 -11.05 13.30 -0.66
N GLU A 184 -12.09 12.97 0.09
CA GLU A 184 -12.55 13.73 1.27
C GLU A 184 -11.74 13.37 2.51
N HIS A 185 -10.92 12.30 2.41
CA HIS A 185 -10.06 11.77 3.46
C HIS A 185 -8.59 11.97 3.08
N PRO A 186 -7.96 13.12 3.42
CA PRO A 186 -6.67 13.51 2.88
C PRO A 186 -5.53 12.54 3.20
N PHE A 187 -5.51 11.94 4.37
CA PHE A 187 -4.49 10.96 4.72
C PHE A 187 -4.66 9.65 3.95
N LEU A 188 -5.88 9.13 3.88
CA LEU A 188 -6.18 7.91 3.10
C LEU A 188 -5.90 8.16 1.62
N PHE A 189 -6.30 9.31 1.08
CA PHE A 189 -6.06 9.66 -0.31
C PHE A 189 -4.57 9.75 -0.62
N SER A 190 -3.81 10.49 0.19
CA SER A 190 -2.35 10.65 0.00
C SER A 190 -1.61 9.32 0.15
N GLY A 191 -1.96 8.52 1.16
CA GLY A 191 -1.39 7.19 1.34
C GLY A 191 -1.65 6.27 0.15
N THR A 192 -2.89 6.24 -0.34
CA THR A 192 -3.27 5.44 -1.52
C THR A 192 -2.53 5.90 -2.78
N LEU A 193 -2.45 7.21 -3.01
CA LEU A 193 -1.77 7.77 -4.18
C LEU A 193 -0.27 7.43 -4.18
N LEU A 194 0.41 7.62 -3.05
CA LEU A 194 1.83 7.26 -2.91
C LEU A 194 2.05 5.77 -3.14
N TYR A 195 1.14 4.93 -2.62
CA TYR A 195 1.21 3.50 -2.85
C TYR A 195 1.10 3.15 -4.34
N CYS A 196 0.10 3.70 -5.02
CA CYS A 196 -0.09 3.48 -6.46
C CYS A 196 1.14 3.93 -7.27
N ILE A 197 1.72 5.09 -6.94
CA ILE A 197 2.95 5.57 -7.58
C ILE A 197 4.10 4.59 -7.37
N ALA A 198 4.34 4.16 -6.12
CA ALA A 198 5.39 3.19 -5.81
C ALA A 198 5.23 1.89 -6.61
N PHE A 199 3.98 1.42 -6.73
CA PHE A 199 3.65 0.17 -7.42
C PHE A 199 3.62 0.26 -8.94
N MET A 200 3.50 1.43 -9.50
CA MET A 200 3.77 1.66 -10.93
C MET A 200 5.27 1.77 -11.23
N VAL A 201 6.02 2.39 -10.34
CA VAL A 201 7.48 2.56 -10.52
C VAL A 201 8.24 1.25 -10.30
N TYR A 202 7.80 0.40 -9.35
CA TYR A 202 8.47 -0.86 -9.02
C TYR A 202 8.66 -1.78 -10.24
N PRO A 203 7.62 -2.19 -10.97
CA PRO A 203 7.81 -3.06 -12.13
C PRO A 203 8.54 -2.37 -13.29
N LEU A 204 8.41 -1.06 -13.45
CA LEU A 204 9.17 -0.32 -14.45
C LEU A 204 10.66 -0.36 -14.15
N ARG A 205 11.04 -0.23 -12.87
CA ARG A 205 12.41 -0.41 -12.42
C ARG A 205 12.95 -1.79 -12.82
N GLU A 206 12.21 -2.84 -12.48
CA GLU A 206 12.66 -4.22 -12.71
C GLU A 206 12.78 -4.56 -14.21
N VAL A 207 11.88 -4.01 -15.04
CA VAL A 207 11.80 -4.35 -16.48
C VAL A 207 12.65 -3.43 -17.36
N LEU A 208 12.61 -2.11 -17.11
CA LEU A 208 13.24 -1.12 -17.99
C LEU A 208 14.56 -0.57 -17.46
N PHE A 209 14.71 -0.53 -16.13
CA PHE A 209 15.81 0.19 -15.49
C PHE A 209 16.49 -0.63 -14.36
N PRO A 210 16.88 -1.88 -14.62
CA PRO A 210 17.53 -2.70 -13.62
C PRO A 210 18.85 -2.04 -13.16
N GLY A 211 19.04 -1.93 -11.85
CA GLY A 211 20.26 -1.40 -11.25
C GLY A 211 20.32 0.11 -11.05
N ILE A 212 19.28 0.86 -11.41
CA ILE A 212 19.27 2.31 -11.15
C ILE A 212 19.01 2.57 -9.64
N ALA A 213 20.05 2.97 -8.92
CA ALA A 213 20.05 3.12 -7.48
C ALA A 213 19.01 4.11 -6.93
N TRP A 214 18.77 5.26 -7.60
CA TRP A 214 17.83 6.26 -7.12
C TRP A 214 16.37 5.77 -7.11
N LEU A 215 16.03 4.74 -7.89
CA LEU A 215 14.70 4.11 -7.87
C LEU A 215 14.43 3.36 -6.56
N ASN A 216 15.43 3.16 -5.72
CA ASN A 216 15.25 2.60 -4.37
C ASN A 216 14.43 3.51 -3.45
N ILE A 217 14.15 4.77 -3.86
CA ILE A 217 13.18 5.66 -3.20
C ILE A 217 11.78 5.02 -3.06
N ILE A 218 11.47 3.99 -3.82
CA ILE A 218 10.21 3.22 -3.69
C ILE A 218 10.00 2.77 -2.24
N GLY A 219 11.05 2.31 -1.56
CA GLY A 219 10.94 1.84 -0.18
C GLY A 219 10.43 2.90 0.79
N PRO A 220 11.08 4.06 0.93
CA PRO A 220 10.55 5.18 1.73
C PRO A 220 9.12 5.60 1.33
N VAL A 221 8.80 5.61 0.04
CA VAL A 221 7.46 5.96 -0.43
C VAL A 221 6.41 4.96 0.05
N VAL A 222 6.73 3.66 0.06
CA VAL A 222 5.83 2.62 0.60
C VAL A 222 5.64 2.78 2.12
N ILE A 223 6.69 3.06 2.88
CA ILE A 223 6.59 3.31 4.33
C ILE A 223 5.70 4.53 4.60
N ALA A 224 5.89 5.61 3.85
CA ALA A 224 5.06 6.82 3.96
C ALA A 224 3.59 6.52 3.61
N SER A 225 3.35 5.76 2.55
CA SER A 225 2.02 5.31 2.15
C SER A 225 1.32 4.53 3.27
N PHE A 226 1.98 3.54 3.86
CA PHE A 226 1.43 2.76 4.98
C PHE A 226 1.10 3.65 6.16
N SER A 227 2.03 4.54 6.52
CA SER A 227 1.85 5.45 7.64
C SER A 227 0.62 6.34 7.45
N LEU A 228 0.49 6.98 6.29
CA LEU A 228 -0.65 7.82 5.97
C LEU A 228 -1.96 7.02 5.93
N THR A 229 -1.94 5.82 5.36
CA THR A 229 -3.13 4.95 5.31
C THR A 229 -3.61 4.57 6.71
N VAL A 230 -2.70 4.16 7.60
CA VAL A 230 -3.07 3.82 8.99
C VAL A 230 -3.54 5.06 9.75
N ILE A 231 -2.82 6.18 9.65
CA ILE A 231 -3.25 7.45 10.26
C ILE A 231 -4.66 7.83 9.79
N GLY A 232 -4.94 7.71 8.48
CA GLY A 232 -6.25 8.01 7.92
C GLY A 232 -7.35 7.14 8.51
N PHE A 233 -7.19 5.82 8.53
CA PHE A 233 -8.19 4.92 9.11
C PHE A 233 -8.50 5.17 10.60
N PHE A 234 -7.53 5.70 11.35
CA PHE A 234 -7.70 5.96 12.77
C PHE A 234 -8.08 7.40 13.12
N ARG A 235 -7.81 8.39 12.26
CA ARG A 235 -8.09 9.81 12.53
C ARG A 235 -9.30 10.36 11.77
N GLU A 236 -9.52 9.86 10.58
CA GLU A 236 -10.61 10.34 9.73
C GLU A 236 -11.85 9.50 10.10
N PRO A 237 -12.83 10.08 10.82
CA PRO A 237 -14.00 9.32 11.22
C PRO A 237 -14.71 8.82 9.96
N ALA A 238 -14.96 7.51 9.90
CA ALA A 238 -15.96 7.00 8.98
C ALA A 238 -17.24 7.81 9.24
N GLU A 239 -17.69 8.60 8.27
CA GLU A 239 -18.94 9.32 8.40
C GLU A 239 -19.99 8.37 8.94
N LYS A 240 -20.66 8.81 10.01
CA LYS A 240 -21.82 8.10 10.51
C LYS A 240 -22.70 7.82 9.31
N ALA A 241 -22.87 6.54 8.97
CA ALA A 241 -23.93 6.14 8.08
C ALA A 241 -25.20 6.76 8.66
N SER A 242 -25.59 7.93 8.13
CA SER A 242 -26.88 8.52 8.39
C SER A 242 -27.87 7.53 7.79
N GLY A 243 -28.45 6.73 8.71
CA GLY A 243 -29.53 5.82 8.40
C GLY A 243 -30.77 6.56 7.95
#